data_1f217022d6ca6de1e3e91c5de8290599
#
_entry.id   1f217022d6ca6de1e3e91c5de8290599
#
_cell.length_a   1.000
_cell.length_b   1.000
_cell.length_c   1.000
_cell.angle_alpha   90.00
_cell.angle_beta   90.00
_cell.angle_gamma   90.00
#
_symmetry.space_group_name_H-M   'P 1'
#
loop_
_entity.id
_entity.type
_entity.pdbx_description
1 polymer ?
#
loop_
_entity_poly.entity_id
_entity_poly.type
_entity_poly.pdbx_seq_one_letter_code
_entity_poly.pdbx_strand_id
1 'polypeptide(L)'
;KAEIRSVSLSKLGLRSNAVFYDVGSGTGSVAVSAAILNPEIKVYAIEKKKEALELIGLNKIKFAVDNLDIIEGKAPDVLEYLPSPTHVFIGGSDGNTKEIIDYVREKNKNVKVVINTVTIETLCEVKKYTEEHSIEAEFVQINSSRGESMGKYTLMKASNPVYIISF
;
A
#
# COMPACT_ATOMS: atom_id res chain seq x y z
N LYS A 1 8.63 -2.96 -6.21
CA LYS A 1 9.77 -3.89 -5.99
C LYS A 1 9.25 -5.07 -5.19
N ALA A 2 9.61 -6.30 -5.57
CA ALA A 2 9.06 -7.52 -4.94
C ALA A 2 9.39 -7.57 -3.45
N GLU A 3 10.61 -7.27 -3.07
CA GLU A 3 11.13 -7.31 -1.70
C GLU A 3 10.32 -6.37 -0.79
N ILE A 4 10.11 -5.14 -1.22
CA ILE A 4 9.32 -4.14 -0.48
C ILE A 4 7.87 -4.61 -0.32
N ARG A 5 7.25 -5.09 -1.42
CA ARG A 5 5.88 -5.61 -1.38
C ARG A 5 5.73 -6.78 -0.41
N SER A 6 6.68 -7.71 -0.42
CA SER A 6 6.64 -8.87 0.50
C SER A 6 6.68 -8.44 1.97
N VAL A 7 7.55 -7.48 2.30
CA VAL A 7 7.60 -6.95 3.67
C VAL A 7 6.33 -6.18 4.02
N SER A 8 5.82 -5.34 3.12
CA SER A 8 4.56 -4.60 3.36
C SER A 8 3.38 -5.53 3.59
N LEU A 9 3.24 -6.60 2.79
CA LEU A 9 2.18 -7.62 2.98
C LEU A 9 2.35 -8.38 4.29
N SER A 10 3.59 -8.71 4.69
CA SER A 10 3.87 -9.31 5.99
C SER A 10 3.47 -8.39 7.15
N LYS A 11 3.74 -7.08 7.05
CA LYS A 11 3.34 -6.09 8.07
C LYS A 11 1.84 -5.87 8.13
N LEU A 12 1.14 -5.99 7.00
CA LEU A 12 -0.33 -5.95 6.98
C LEU A 12 -0.93 -7.11 7.79
N GLY A 13 -0.35 -8.32 7.70
CA GLY A 13 -0.87 -9.48 8.43
C GLY A 13 -2.32 -9.81 8.07
N LEU A 14 -2.65 -9.74 6.79
CA LEU A 14 -4.01 -9.94 6.26
C LEU A 14 -4.62 -11.26 6.75
N ARG A 15 -5.85 -11.20 7.27
CA ARG A 15 -6.61 -12.36 7.77
C ARG A 15 -7.75 -12.68 6.84
N SER A 16 -8.32 -13.88 6.95
CA SER A 16 -9.56 -14.24 6.27
C SER A 16 -10.66 -13.21 6.55
N ASN A 17 -11.47 -12.93 5.55
CA ASN A 17 -12.54 -11.91 5.59
C ASN A 17 -12.04 -10.46 5.80
N ALA A 18 -10.75 -10.17 5.58
CA ALA A 18 -10.26 -8.80 5.63
C ALA A 18 -10.91 -7.94 4.55
N VAL A 19 -11.23 -6.70 4.91
CA VAL A 19 -11.52 -5.61 3.97
C VAL A 19 -10.26 -4.80 3.84
N PHE A 20 -9.61 -4.90 2.67
CA PHE A 20 -8.30 -4.33 2.43
C PHE A 20 -8.34 -3.20 1.40
N TYR A 21 -7.81 -2.04 1.76
CA TYR A 21 -7.64 -0.91 0.86
C TYR A 21 -6.18 -0.78 0.44
N ASP A 22 -5.92 -0.71 -0.87
CA ASP A 22 -4.63 -0.36 -1.46
C ASP A 22 -4.72 1.06 -2.04
N VAL A 23 -4.29 2.05 -1.26
CA VAL A 23 -4.39 3.47 -1.61
C VAL A 23 -3.16 3.92 -2.40
N GLY A 24 -3.40 4.51 -3.57
CA GLY A 24 -2.34 4.82 -4.53
C GLY A 24 -1.76 3.53 -5.11
N SER A 25 -2.65 2.67 -5.59
CA SER A 25 -2.36 1.29 -5.98
C SER A 25 -1.37 1.16 -7.14
N GLY A 26 -1.24 2.20 -7.98
CA GLY A 26 -0.34 2.22 -9.13
C GLY A 26 -0.65 1.07 -10.09
N THR A 27 0.27 0.13 -10.25
CA THR A 27 0.05 -1.04 -11.10
C THR A 27 -0.80 -2.14 -10.47
N GLY A 28 -1.32 -1.93 -9.26
CA GLY A 28 -2.09 -2.92 -8.50
C GLY A 28 -1.26 -4.05 -7.89
N SER A 29 0.07 -3.89 -7.84
CA SER A 29 0.94 -5.01 -7.45
C SER A 29 0.74 -5.48 -6.01
N VAL A 30 0.39 -4.59 -5.08
CA VAL A 30 0.07 -4.94 -3.69
C VAL A 30 -1.33 -5.52 -3.62
N ALA A 31 -2.33 -4.86 -4.22
CA ALA A 31 -3.70 -5.32 -4.30
C ALA A 31 -3.83 -6.74 -4.87
N VAL A 32 -3.25 -6.98 -6.05
CA VAL A 32 -3.26 -8.31 -6.70
C VAL A 32 -2.57 -9.37 -5.83
N SER A 33 -1.42 -9.03 -5.22
CA SER A 33 -0.75 -9.99 -4.33
C SER A 33 -1.58 -10.31 -3.09
N ALA A 34 -2.28 -9.33 -2.51
CA ALA A 34 -3.20 -9.55 -1.39
C ALA A 34 -4.39 -10.45 -1.81
N ALA A 35 -4.97 -10.19 -3.00
CA ALA A 35 -6.08 -10.97 -3.52
C ALA A 35 -5.72 -12.44 -3.77
N ILE A 36 -4.49 -12.71 -4.26
CA ILE A 36 -3.98 -14.07 -4.48
C ILE A 36 -3.75 -14.80 -3.15
N LEU A 37 -3.31 -14.10 -2.11
CA LEU A 37 -3.00 -14.72 -0.81
C LEU A 37 -4.20 -15.42 -0.20
N ASN A 38 -5.39 -14.84 -0.33
CA ASN A 38 -6.61 -15.44 0.19
C ASN A 38 -7.85 -14.93 -0.58
N PRO A 39 -8.63 -15.79 -1.23
CA PRO A 39 -9.83 -15.41 -1.98
C PRO A 39 -10.96 -14.85 -1.09
N GLU A 40 -10.92 -15.06 0.23
CA GLU A 40 -11.90 -14.51 1.18
C GLU A 40 -11.65 -13.04 1.53
N ILE A 41 -10.49 -12.48 1.17
CA ILE A 41 -10.19 -11.06 1.36
C ILE A 41 -10.94 -10.25 0.30
N LYS A 42 -11.58 -9.16 0.70
CA LYS A 42 -12.12 -8.16 -0.23
C LYS A 42 -11.09 -7.05 -0.41
N VAL A 43 -10.59 -6.90 -1.63
CA VAL A 43 -9.55 -5.94 -1.97
C VAL A 43 -10.13 -4.79 -2.76
N TYR A 44 -9.81 -3.56 -2.36
CA TYR A 44 -10.16 -2.33 -3.06
C TYR A 44 -8.87 -1.61 -3.47
N ALA A 45 -8.59 -1.58 -4.78
CA ALA A 45 -7.46 -0.86 -5.35
C ALA A 45 -7.89 0.55 -5.73
N ILE A 46 -7.45 1.54 -4.98
CA ILE A 46 -7.81 2.95 -5.18
C ILE A 46 -6.71 3.65 -5.96
N GLU A 47 -7.05 4.17 -7.13
CA GLU A 47 -6.11 4.85 -8.01
C GLU A 47 -6.84 5.93 -8.84
N LYS A 48 -6.16 7.04 -9.14
CA LYS A 48 -6.74 8.16 -9.92
C LYS A 48 -6.24 8.25 -11.35
N LYS A 49 -5.09 7.65 -11.64
CA LYS A 49 -4.44 7.75 -12.96
C LYS A 49 -4.99 6.68 -13.90
N LYS A 50 -5.54 7.09 -15.03
CA LYS A 50 -6.17 6.20 -16.01
C LYS A 50 -5.24 5.08 -16.48
N GLU A 51 -3.99 5.43 -16.80
CA GLU A 51 -2.99 4.45 -17.25
C GLU A 51 -2.69 3.39 -16.19
N ALA A 52 -2.72 3.78 -14.92
CA ALA A 52 -2.53 2.85 -13.81
C ALA A 52 -3.77 1.97 -13.59
N LEU A 53 -4.98 2.51 -13.71
CA LEU A 53 -6.23 1.75 -13.66
C LEU A 53 -6.29 0.65 -14.73
N GLU A 54 -5.87 0.96 -15.96
CA GLU A 54 -5.76 -0.01 -17.04
C GLU A 54 -4.80 -1.15 -16.67
N LEU A 55 -3.63 -0.81 -16.10
CA LEU A 55 -2.65 -1.81 -15.65
C LEU A 55 -3.19 -2.68 -14.51
N ILE A 56 -3.95 -2.12 -13.56
CA ILE A 56 -4.61 -2.91 -12.52
C ILE A 56 -5.60 -3.89 -13.16
N GLY A 57 -6.41 -3.42 -14.14
CA GLY A 57 -7.36 -4.26 -14.86
C GLY A 57 -6.68 -5.43 -15.59
N LEU A 58 -5.59 -5.15 -16.31
CA LEU A 58 -4.80 -6.18 -16.98
C LEU A 58 -4.20 -7.19 -15.99
N ASN A 59 -3.69 -6.72 -14.87
CA ASN A 59 -3.16 -7.60 -13.83
C ASN A 59 -4.27 -8.42 -13.15
N LYS A 60 -5.44 -7.83 -12.87
CA LYS A 60 -6.61 -8.56 -12.36
C LYS A 60 -6.97 -9.74 -13.26
N ILE A 61 -7.06 -9.53 -14.56
CA ILE A 61 -7.34 -10.57 -15.55
C ILE A 61 -6.21 -11.61 -15.60
N LYS A 62 -4.96 -11.15 -15.72
CA LYS A 62 -3.79 -12.02 -15.83
C LYS A 62 -3.65 -12.99 -14.66
N PHE A 63 -3.95 -12.54 -13.46
CA PHE A 63 -3.82 -13.34 -12.24
C PHE A 63 -5.15 -13.96 -11.78
N ALA A 64 -6.23 -13.78 -12.55
CA ALA A 64 -7.56 -14.34 -12.29
C ALA A 64 -8.03 -14.09 -10.85
N VAL A 65 -7.92 -12.83 -10.39
CA VAL A 65 -8.35 -12.42 -9.03
C VAL A 65 -9.71 -11.74 -9.11
N ASP A 66 -10.76 -12.42 -8.64
CA ASP A 66 -12.15 -11.92 -8.68
C ASP A 66 -12.50 -11.08 -7.44
N ASN A 67 -11.77 -11.26 -6.36
CA ASN A 67 -11.96 -10.59 -5.06
C ASN A 67 -11.29 -9.20 -4.97
N LEU A 68 -10.95 -8.59 -6.12
CA LEU A 68 -10.35 -7.26 -6.24
C LEU A 68 -11.28 -6.33 -7.02
N ASP A 69 -11.67 -5.21 -6.40
CA ASP A 69 -12.42 -4.13 -7.02
C ASP A 69 -11.50 -2.94 -7.30
N ILE A 70 -11.66 -2.33 -8.47
CA ILE A 70 -10.88 -1.18 -8.91
C ILE A 70 -11.72 0.08 -8.67
N ILE A 71 -11.19 1.01 -7.89
CA ILE A 71 -11.87 2.25 -7.52
C ILE A 71 -11.11 3.43 -8.13
N GLU A 72 -11.75 4.07 -9.12
CA GLU A 72 -11.22 5.28 -9.74
C GLU A 72 -11.47 6.48 -8.85
N GLY A 73 -10.41 7.17 -8.43
CA GLY A 73 -10.50 8.41 -7.70
C GLY A 73 -9.38 8.63 -6.71
N LYS A 74 -9.50 9.72 -5.95
CA LYS A 74 -8.51 10.14 -4.95
C LYS A 74 -9.02 9.84 -3.54
N ALA A 75 -8.16 9.23 -2.72
CA ALA A 75 -8.43 9.11 -1.29
C ALA A 75 -8.14 10.47 -0.58
N PRO A 76 -8.94 10.85 0.46
CA PRO A 76 -10.00 10.02 1.06
C PRO A 76 -11.36 10.08 0.35
N ASP A 77 -11.59 10.95 -0.64
CA ASP A 77 -12.91 11.30 -1.19
C ASP A 77 -13.73 10.07 -1.61
N VAL A 78 -13.10 9.10 -2.28
CA VAL A 78 -13.80 7.90 -2.78
C VAL A 78 -14.01 6.82 -1.72
N LEU A 79 -13.40 6.97 -0.54
CA LEU A 79 -13.49 5.95 0.52
C LEU A 79 -14.85 5.92 1.22
N GLU A 80 -15.67 6.98 1.05
CA GLU A 80 -17.00 7.08 1.64
C GLU A 80 -17.90 5.92 1.22
N TYR A 81 -17.81 5.50 -0.02
CA TYR A 81 -18.69 4.49 -0.62
C TYR A 81 -18.22 3.05 -0.37
N LEU A 82 -17.09 2.87 0.32
CA LEU A 82 -16.52 1.57 0.56
C LEU A 82 -16.85 1.05 1.96
N PRO A 83 -16.93 -0.28 2.16
CA PRO A 83 -17.15 -0.85 3.48
C PRO A 83 -16.00 -0.52 4.42
N SER A 84 -16.25 -0.50 5.73
CA SER A 84 -15.22 -0.18 6.74
C SER A 84 -13.97 -1.07 6.59
N PRO A 85 -12.77 -0.49 6.44
CA PRO A 85 -11.56 -1.28 6.22
C PRO A 85 -11.08 -1.93 7.52
N THR A 86 -10.52 -3.13 7.39
CA THR A 86 -9.75 -3.78 8.47
C THR A 86 -8.26 -3.57 8.30
N HIS A 87 -7.81 -3.41 7.05
CA HIS A 87 -6.41 -3.21 6.69
C HIS A 87 -6.31 -2.16 5.59
N VAL A 88 -5.32 -1.30 5.69
CA VAL A 88 -5.06 -0.26 4.69
C VAL A 88 -3.57 -0.21 4.39
N PHE A 89 -3.24 -0.24 3.12
CA PHE A 89 -1.92 0.07 2.62
C PHE A 89 -1.93 1.42 1.91
N ILE A 90 -0.96 2.28 2.21
CA ILE A 90 -0.79 3.57 1.55
C ILE A 90 0.54 3.55 0.82
N GLY A 91 0.48 3.38 -0.51
CA GLY A 91 1.64 3.39 -1.40
C GLY A 91 1.89 4.76 -2.06
N GLY A 92 0.88 5.62 -2.03
CA GLY A 92 0.92 6.99 -2.53
C GLY A 92 -0.31 7.76 -2.07
N SER A 93 -0.13 8.93 -1.48
CA SER A 93 -1.19 9.74 -0.86
C SER A 93 -1.40 11.10 -1.54
N ASP A 94 -0.49 11.50 -2.43
CA ASP A 94 -0.48 12.88 -3.02
C ASP A 94 -0.54 13.99 -1.96
N GLY A 95 0.14 13.79 -0.83
CA GLY A 95 0.18 14.74 0.27
C GLY A 95 -1.00 14.66 1.25
N ASN A 96 -1.93 13.71 1.09
CA ASN A 96 -3.11 13.56 1.95
C ASN A 96 -2.95 12.40 2.96
N THR A 97 -1.72 12.09 3.37
CA THR A 97 -1.45 10.92 4.24
C THR A 97 -2.24 11.03 5.54
N LYS A 98 -2.19 12.19 6.19
CA LYS A 98 -2.89 12.43 7.45
C LYS A 98 -4.40 12.27 7.31
N GLU A 99 -5.01 12.92 6.31
CA GLU A 99 -6.46 12.88 6.07
C GLU A 99 -6.95 11.45 5.78
N ILE A 100 -6.14 10.67 5.05
CA ILE A 100 -6.45 9.25 4.78
C ILE A 100 -6.42 8.45 6.08
N ILE A 101 -5.39 8.64 6.92
CA ILE A 101 -5.29 7.93 8.20
C ILE A 101 -6.45 8.30 9.12
N ASP A 102 -6.76 9.58 9.26
CA ASP A 102 -7.90 10.07 10.06
C ASP A 102 -9.19 9.41 9.61
N TYR A 103 -9.45 9.43 8.29
CA TYR A 103 -10.67 8.88 7.72
C TYR A 103 -10.83 7.38 7.96
N VAL A 104 -9.79 6.58 7.71
CA VAL A 104 -9.90 5.13 7.89
C VAL A 104 -9.98 4.73 9.36
N ARG A 105 -9.36 5.50 10.27
CA ARG A 105 -9.47 5.31 11.71
C ARG A 105 -10.80 5.75 12.29
N GLU A 106 -11.46 6.73 11.68
CA GLU A 106 -12.85 7.08 12.01
C GLU A 106 -13.80 5.93 11.68
N LYS A 107 -13.64 5.31 10.49
CA LYS A 107 -14.41 4.12 10.10
C LYS A 107 -14.12 2.89 10.97
N ASN A 108 -12.86 2.70 11.36
CA ASN A 108 -12.45 1.56 12.20
C ASN A 108 -11.22 1.93 13.03
N LYS A 109 -11.41 2.12 14.34
CA LYS A 109 -10.31 2.47 15.26
C LYS A 109 -9.21 1.41 15.35
N ASN A 110 -9.52 0.17 15.01
CA ASN A 110 -8.61 -0.97 15.05
C ASN A 110 -8.04 -1.33 13.66
N VAL A 111 -8.18 -0.42 12.68
CA VAL A 111 -7.65 -0.65 11.34
C VAL A 111 -6.13 -0.79 11.39
N LYS A 112 -5.61 -1.85 10.76
CA LYS A 112 -4.16 -2.02 10.57
C LYS A 112 -3.71 -1.18 9.38
N VAL A 113 -2.79 -0.25 9.62
CA VAL A 113 -2.27 0.65 8.58
C VAL A 113 -0.81 0.31 8.28
N VAL A 114 -0.47 0.21 7.00
CA VAL A 114 0.90 0.09 6.51
C VAL A 114 1.16 1.16 5.46
N ILE A 115 2.22 1.93 5.63
CA ILE A 115 2.56 3.05 4.77
C ILE A 115 3.96 2.83 4.20
N ASN A 116 4.10 2.94 2.88
CA ASN A 116 5.41 2.98 2.23
C ASN A 116 5.72 4.41 1.79
N THR A 117 6.88 4.91 2.17
CA THR A 117 7.37 6.20 1.69
C THR A 117 8.85 6.18 1.38
N VAL A 118 9.26 7.04 0.46
CA VAL A 118 10.67 7.33 0.12
C VAL A 118 11.06 8.75 0.51
N THR A 119 10.10 9.55 1.01
CA THR A 119 10.31 10.96 1.37
C THR A 119 10.44 11.14 2.88
N ILE A 120 11.30 12.06 3.27
CA ILE A 120 11.49 12.43 4.68
C ILE A 120 10.25 13.17 5.21
N GLU A 121 9.61 13.98 4.37
CA GLU A 121 8.42 14.74 4.72
C GLU A 121 7.29 13.82 5.19
N THR A 122 6.94 12.82 4.39
CA THR A 122 5.90 11.84 4.78
C THR A 122 6.32 11.03 6.00
N LEU A 123 7.60 10.66 6.12
CA LEU A 123 8.12 9.95 7.30
C LEU A 123 7.92 10.79 8.56
N CYS A 124 8.30 12.09 8.53
CA CYS A 124 8.15 13.00 9.65
C CYS A 124 6.67 13.26 9.97
N GLU A 125 5.82 13.43 8.94
CA GLU A 125 4.38 13.61 9.11
C GLU A 125 3.74 12.44 9.86
N VAL A 126 4.01 11.20 9.40
CA VAL A 126 3.47 9.99 10.04
C VAL A 126 4.04 9.80 11.45
N LYS A 127 5.33 10.05 11.65
CA LYS A 127 5.95 9.99 12.98
C LYS A 127 5.27 10.95 13.96
N LYS A 128 5.08 12.21 13.56
CA LYS A 128 4.38 13.22 14.37
C LYS A 128 2.94 12.79 14.66
N TYR A 129 2.22 12.31 13.61
CA TYR A 129 0.86 11.81 13.76
C TYR A 129 0.74 10.69 14.81
N THR A 130 1.63 9.70 14.75
CA THR A 130 1.60 8.59 15.71
C THR A 130 1.90 9.03 17.14
N GLU A 131 2.78 10.01 17.34
CA GLU A 131 3.07 10.59 18.64
C GLU A 131 1.88 11.36 19.21
N GLU A 132 1.28 12.25 18.41
CA GLU A 132 0.11 13.06 18.81
C GLU A 132 -1.10 12.22 19.20
N HIS A 133 -1.25 11.02 18.59
CA HIS A 133 -2.39 10.14 18.85
C HIS A 133 -2.03 8.95 19.77
N SER A 134 -0.83 8.95 20.37
CA SER A 134 -0.33 7.86 21.22
C SER A 134 -0.45 6.47 20.57
N ILE A 135 -0.12 6.39 19.28
CA ILE A 135 -0.12 5.17 18.49
C ILE A 135 1.27 4.55 18.53
N GLU A 136 1.35 3.29 18.97
CA GLU A 136 2.57 2.51 18.84
C GLU A 136 2.77 2.09 17.38
N ALA A 137 3.82 2.59 16.76
CA ALA A 137 4.14 2.33 15.36
C ALA A 137 5.54 1.74 15.21
N GLU A 138 5.65 0.77 14.31
CA GLU A 138 6.93 0.19 13.91
C GLU A 138 7.44 0.89 12.65
N PHE A 139 8.73 1.25 12.63
CA PHE A 139 9.40 1.89 11.50
C PHE A 139 10.52 0.98 11.01
N VAL A 140 10.45 0.57 9.76
CA VAL A 140 11.45 -0.27 9.09
C VAL A 140 11.96 0.43 7.85
N GLN A 141 13.29 0.50 7.68
CA GLN A 141 13.90 0.96 6.44
C GLN A 141 14.45 -0.23 5.67
N ILE A 142 14.13 -0.29 4.38
CA ILE A 142 14.64 -1.31 3.48
C ILE A 142 15.48 -0.69 2.38
N ASN A 143 16.73 -1.15 2.28
CA ASN A 143 17.64 -0.85 1.19
C ASN A 143 17.71 -2.06 0.26
N SER A 144 17.61 -1.86 -1.03
CA SER A 144 17.74 -2.92 -2.02
C SER A 144 18.63 -2.50 -3.17
N SER A 145 19.43 -3.44 -3.65
CA SER A 145 20.23 -3.27 -4.86
C SER A 145 19.98 -4.44 -5.80
N ARG A 146 20.11 -4.21 -7.10
CA ARG A 146 19.94 -5.24 -8.12
C ARG A 146 21.15 -5.27 -9.04
N GLY A 147 21.56 -6.48 -9.46
CA GLY A 147 22.57 -6.65 -10.46
C GLY A 147 22.06 -6.25 -11.85
N GLU A 148 22.75 -5.32 -12.49
CA GLU A 148 22.53 -4.95 -13.89
C GLU A 148 23.76 -5.34 -14.71
N SER A 149 23.55 -6.06 -15.84
CA SER A 149 24.62 -6.47 -16.73
C SER A 149 25.18 -5.26 -17.47
N MET A 150 26.51 -5.10 -17.42
CA MET A 150 27.26 -4.09 -18.16
C MET A 150 28.42 -4.78 -18.89
N GLY A 151 28.19 -5.18 -20.13
CA GLY A 151 29.13 -5.99 -20.91
C GLY A 151 29.41 -7.33 -20.22
N LYS A 152 30.65 -7.59 -19.82
CA LYS A 152 31.07 -8.82 -19.12
C LYS A 152 30.97 -8.73 -17.58
N TYR A 153 30.55 -7.61 -17.06
CA TYR A 153 30.41 -7.37 -15.61
C TYR A 153 28.96 -7.29 -15.18
N THR A 154 28.70 -7.54 -13.91
CA THR A 154 27.40 -7.27 -13.25
C THR A 154 27.65 -6.22 -12.17
N LEU A 155 26.98 -5.07 -12.29
CA LEU A 155 27.06 -3.99 -11.32
C LEU A 155 25.83 -3.98 -10.42
N MET A 156 26.03 -3.77 -9.12
CA MET A 156 24.94 -3.61 -8.17
C MET A 156 24.44 -2.17 -8.20
N LYS A 157 23.21 -1.98 -8.72
CA LYS A 157 22.53 -0.69 -8.76
C LYS A 157 21.61 -0.55 -7.55
N ALA A 158 21.91 0.41 -6.69
CA ALA A 158 21.10 0.70 -5.53
C ALA A 158 19.78 1.37 -5.93
N SER A 159 18.75 1.03 -5.20
CA SER A 159 17.45 1.72 -5.26
C SER A 159 17.33 2.70 -4.10
N ASN A 160 16.46 3.71 -4.22
CA ASN A 160 16.13 4.55 -3.08
C ASN A 160 15.66 3.70 -1.91
N PRO A 161 16.10 4.00 -0.68
CA PRO A 161 15.55 3.42 0.53
C PRO A 161 14.04 3.61 0.58
N VAL A 162 13.34 2.61 1.10
CA VAL A 162 11.90 2.70 1.35
C VAL A 162 11.67 2.55 2.84
N TYR A 163 10.96 3.47 3.44
CA TYR A 163 10.47 3.36 4.80
C TYR A 163 9.11 2.68 4.78
N ILE A 164 8.96 1.67 5.63
CA ILE A 164 7.69 0.96 5.86
C ILE A 164 7.30 1.26 7.30
N ILE A 165 6.15 1.89 7.49
CA ILE A 165 5.60 2.25 8.78
C ILE A 165 4.34 1.42 8.99
N SER A 166 4.18 0.79 10.16
CA SER A 166 3.00 -0.05 10.44
C SER A 166 2.47 0.16 11.86
N PHE A 167 1.17 0.30 11.98
CA PHE A 167 0.45 0.44 13.26
C PHE A 167 -0.99 -0.05 13.16
#